data_bb9a2f8120cfac6c0d8fed47770f1bd7
#
_entry.id   bb9a2f8120cfac6c0d8fed47770f1bd7
#
_cell.length_a   1.000
_cell.length_b   1.000
_cell.length_c   1.000
_cell.angle_alpha   90.00
_cell.angle_beta   90.00
_cell.angle_gamma   90.00
#
_symmetry.space_group_name_H-M   'P 1'
#
loop_
_entity.id
_entity.type
_entity.pdbx_description
1 polymer ?
#
loop_
_entity_poly.entity_id
_entity_poly.type
_entity_poly.pdbx_seq_one_letter_code
_entity_poly.pdbx_strand_id
1 'polypeptide(L)'
;DTARSVVHNYKINRDYEITFPKFTPPVEKSTRARVPQTKLSNAFKKCELVFVPLFADKRELVRLKNEGFSIGVEIPRGMFGREDTIAKKLSEMKEIGISDVLCNNLGALYIAKNLGFTLHSGFGMNFVNTLDLLWAEEYGIKDAELSFELDFKRINALGGNIPRGIISYGYLPLMLCRSCPVKGAGIDCKTCKN
;
A
#
# COMPACT_ATOMS: atom_id res chain seq x y z
N ASP A 1 34.31 25.44 -14.12
CA ASP A 1 33.61 26.50 -13.34
C ASP A 1 32.56 27.30 -14.12
N THR A 2 32.21 26.91 -15.33
CA THR A 2 31.17 27.55 -16.14
C THR A 2 29.75 27.10 -15.82
N ALA A 3 29.56 26.04 -15.04
CA ALA A 3 28.23 25.52 -14.68
C ALA A 3 27.52 26.30 -13.54
N ARG A 4 28.25 27.20 -12.84
CA ARG A 4 27.69 28.00 -11.73
C ARG A 4 27.14 29.39 -12.14
N SER A 5 27.27 29.80 -13.39
CA SER A 5 26.88 31.15 -13.83
C SER A 5 25.53 31.26 -14.53
N VAL A 6 24.79 30.16 -14.70
CA VAL A 6 23.45 30.22 -15.29
C VAL A 6 22.43 30.36 -14.17
N VAL A 7 22.25 31.58 -13.70
CA VAL A 7 21.09 31.92 -12.85
C VAL A 7 19.88 32.06 -13.77
N HIS A 8 19.08 31.03 -13.89
CA HIS A 8 17.78 31.15 -14.54
C HIS A 8 16.85 31.95 -13.63
N ASN A 9 16.63 33.21 -13.93
CA ASN A 9 15.57 33.99 -13.30
C ASN A 9 14.22 33.51 -13.80
N TYR A 10 13.66 32.49 -13.16
CA TYR A 10 12.27 32.10 -13.39
C TYR A 10 11.38 33.16 -12.75
N LYS A 11 10.61 33.88 -13.56
CA LYS A 11 9.43 34.59 -13.06
C LYS A 11 8.39 33.56 -12.70
N ILE A 12 8.27 33.25 -11.41
CA ILE A 12 7.16 32.46 -10.92
C ILE A 12 5.92 33.33 -11.04
N ASN A 13 5.03 33.01 -11.98
CA ASN A 13 3.72 33.64 -12.03
C ASN A 13 2.92 33.09 -10.83
N ARG A 14 2.63 33.96 -9.83
CA ARG A 14 1.89 33.59 -8.60
C ARG A 14 0.40 33.92 -8.70
N ASP A 15 -0.07 34.30 -9.88
CA ASP A 15 -1.44 34.80 -10.09
C ASP A 15 -2.45 33.69 -10.41
N TYR A 16 -2.16 32.45 -10.03
CA TYR A 16 -3.13 31.37 -10.14
C TYR A 16 -3.56 30.87 -8.77
N GLU A 17 -4.85 30.77 -8.59
CA GLU A 17 -5.47 30.19 -7.42
C GLU A 17 -5.82 28.71 -7.72
N ILE A 18 -5.24 27.78 -6.96
CA ILE A 18 -5.57 26.37 -7.07
C ILE A 18 -6.67 26.07 -6.07
N THR A 19 -7.86 25.75 -6.56
CA THR A 19 -8.97 25.32 -5.72
C THR A 19 -9.05 23.81 -5.72
N PHE A 20 -8.91 23.19 -4.55
CA PHE A 20 -9.08 21.75 -4.38
C PHE A 20 -10.49 21.41 -3.88
N PRO A 21 -11.08 20.28 -4.33
CA PRO A 21 -12.34 19.82 -3.76
C PRO A 21 -12.17 19.54 -2.27
N LYS A 22 -13.19 19.91 -1.48
CA LYS A 22 -13.23 19.60 -0.05
C LYS A 22 -13.57 18.12 0.13
N PHE A 23 -12.94 17.50 1.10
CA PHE A 23 -13.24 16.12 1.47
C PHE A 23 -14.54 16.05 2.28
N THR A 24 -15.43 15.15 1.88
CA THR A 24 -16.60 14.79 2.66
C THR A 24 -16.37 13.41 3.27
N PRO A 25 -16.15 13.30 4.58
CA PRO A 25 -15.88 12.00 5.20
C PRO A 25 -17.08 11.06 5.02
N PRO A 26 -16.83 9.76 4.83
CA PRO A 26 -17.89 8.76 4.78
C PRO A 26 -18.60 8.67 6.13
N VAL A 27 -19.89 8.35 6.10
CA VAL A 27 -20.72 8.19 7.29
C VAL A 27 -20.27 6.96 8.10
N GLU A 28 -19.89 5.89 7.40
CA GLU A 28 -19.44 4.64 8.02
C GLU A 28 -17.92 4.56 8.06
N LYS A 29 -17.43 4.12 9.22
CA LYS A 29 -16.01 3.84 9.44
C LYS A 29 -15.80 2.34 9.38
N SER A 30 -14.77 1.91 8.67
CA SER A 30 -14.37 0.52 8.62
C SER A 30 -13.00 0.29 9.22
N THR A 31 -12.74 -0.93 9.65
CA THR A 31 -11.44 -1.36 10.14
C THR A 31 -10.87 -2.38 9.18
N ARG A 32 -9.62 -2.19 8.80
CA ARG A 32 -8.84 -3.15 8.03
C ARG A 32 -7.64 -3.61 8.82
N ALA A 33 -7.18 -4.79 8.52
CA ALA A 33 -5.98 -5.33 9.15
C ALA A 33 -4.95 -5.70 8.10
N ARG A 34 -3.69 -5.50 8.43
CA ARG A 34 -2.53 -5.98 7.69
C ARG A 34 -1.74 -6.89 8.60
N VAL A 35 -1.53 -8.13 8.21
CA VAL A 35 -0.91 -9.16 9.04
C VAL A 35 0.23 -9.87 8.31
N PRO A 36 1.33 -10.21 8.98
CA PRO A 36 2.48 -10.84 8.35
C PRO A 36 2.32 -12.36 8.17
N GLN A 37 1.20 -12.93 8.60
CA GLN A 37 0.98 -14.38 8.64
C GLN A 37 -0.47 -14.76 8.38
N THR A 38 -0.73 -16.03 8.10
CA THR A 38 -2.07 -16.59 7.82
C THR A 38 -2.77 -17.21 9.03
N LYS A 39 -2.12 -17.29 10.19
CA LYS A 39 -2.74 -17.75 11.42
C LYS A 39 -3.51 -16.61 12.06
N LEU A 40 -4.79 -16.49 11.74
CA LEU A 40 -5.66 -15.41 12.18
C LEU A 40 -6.54 -15.81 13.38
N SER A 41 -6.73 -14.90 14.31
CA SER A 41 -7.75 -14.98 15.34
C SER A 41 -9.15 -14.66 14.76
N ASN A 42 -10.22 -15.23 15.31
CA ASN A 42 -11.60 -14.92 14.93
C ASN A 42 -11.95 -13.41 15.08
N ALA A 43 -11.22 -12.68 15.89
CA ALA A 43 -11.41 -11.23 16.02
C ALA A 43 -11.26 -10.48 14.68
N PHE A 44 -10.40 -10.98 13.77
CA PHE A 44 -10.20 -10.38 12.45
C PHE A 44 -11.42 -10.54 11.51
N LYS A 45 -12.40 -11.38 11.83
CA LYS A 45 -13.68 -11.45 11.09
C LYS A 45 -14.51 -10.17 11.20
N LYS A 46 -14.21 -9.33 12.18
CA LYS A 46 -14.84 -8.00 12.33
C LYS A 46 -14.23 -6.94 11.41
N CYS A 47 -13.07 -7.23 10.82
CA CYS A 47 -12.46 -6.33 9.84
C CYS A 47 -13.19 -6.43 8.51
N GLU A 48 -13.37 -5.29 7.83
CA GLU A 48 -13.90 -5.24 6.46
C GLU A 48 -13.01 -6.08 5.53
N LEU A 49 -11.69 -5.99 5.72
CA LEU A 49 -10.70 -6.67 4.89
C LEU A 49 -9.42 -6.93 5.70
N VAL A 50 -8.84 -8.11 5.51
CA VAL A 50 -7.56 -8.49 6.11
C VAL A 50 -6.56 -8.77 5.00
N PHE A 51 -5.50 -7.97 4.94
CA PHE A 51 -4.40 -8.18 3.99
C PHE A 51 -3.38 -9.14 4.58
N VAL A 52 -3.09 -10.19 3.84
CA VAL A 52 -2.07 -11.20 4.14
C VAL A 52 -0.97 -11.17 3.09
N PRO A 53 0.23 -11.69 3.33
CA PRO A 53 1.31 -11.67 2.34
C PRO A 53 0.92 -12.39 1.04
N LEU A 54 1.25 -11.81 -0.12
CA LEU A 54 1.02 -12.41 -1.45
C LEU A 54 1.62 -13.82 -1.58
N PHE A 55 2.78 -14.05 -0.95
CA PHE A 55 3.48 -15.33 -1.01
C PHE A 55 3.07 -16.34 0.08
N ALA A 56 1.94 -16.10 0.75
CA ALA A 56 1.35 -17.09 1.64
C ALA A 56 0.94 -18.37 0.88
N ASP A 57 0.84 -19.48 1.59
CA ASP A 57 0.40 -20.75 1.01
C ASP A 57 -1.03 -20.63 0.49
N LYS A 58 -1.26 -21.04 -0.77
CA LYS A 58 -2.57 -20.98 -1.43
C LYS A 58 -3.64 -21.77 -0.65
N ARG A 59 -3.27 -22.90 -0.02
CA ARG A 59 -4.17 -23.73 0.78
C ARG A 59 -4.66 -22.99 2.02
N GLU A 60 -3.74 -22.26 2.68
CA GLU A 60 -4.08 -21.44 3.84
C GLU A 60 -5.04 -20.31 3.46
N LEU A 61 -4.83 -19.65 2.31
CA LEU A 61 -5.73 -18.60 1.84
C LEU A 61 -7.13 -19.12 1.52
N VAL A 62 -7.22 -20.29 0.88
CA VAL A 62 -8.51 -20.97 0.63
C VAL A 62 -9.19 -21.32 1.95
N ARG A 63 -8.44 -21.85 2.93
CA ARG A 63 -8.95 -22.14 4.28
C ARG A 63 -9.54 -20.91 4.94
N LEU A 64 -8.80 -19.79 4.95
CA LEU A 64 -9.27 -18.54 5.55
C LEU A 64 -10.57 -18.04 4.90
N LYS A 65 -10.69 -18.12 3.58
CA LYS A 65 -11.93 -17.76 2.87
C LYS A 65 -13.10 -18.66 3.30
N ASN A 66 -12.87 -19.97 3.37
CA ASN A 66 -13.89 -20.94 3.79
C ASN A 66 -14.31 -20.75 5.25
N GLU A 67 -13.42 -20.25 6.10
CA GLU A 67 -13.70 -19.88 7.49
C GLU A 67 -14.45 -18.53 7.61
N GLY A 68 -14.72 -17.85 6.49
CA GLY A 68 -15.48 -16.59 6.45
C GLY A 68 -14.68 -15.33 6.70
N PHE A 69 -13.35 -15.33 6.48
CA PHE A 69 -12.55 -14.12 6.48
C PHE A 69 -12.66 -13.40 5.13
N SER A 70 -12.84 -12.08 5.15
CA SER A 70 -12.61 -11.23 3.98
C SER A 70 -11.11 -10.99 3.86
N ILE A 71 -10.47 -11.57 2.84
CA ILE A 71 -9.02 -11.46 2.67
C ILE A 71 -8.64 -10.83 1.33
N GLY A 72 -7.63 -9.96 1.39
CA GLY A 72 -6.85 -9.49 0.26
C GLY A 72 -5.39 -9.88 0.41
N VAL A 73 -4.58 -9.62 -0.58
CA VAL A 73 -3.15 -9.90 -0.53
C VAL A 73 -2.32 -8.63 -0.60
N GLU A 74 -1.21 -8.59 0.14
CA GLU A 74 -0.25 -7.51 0.09
C GLU A 74 0.93 -7.89 -0.81
N ILE A 75 1.21 -7.03 -1.80
CA ILE A 75 2.42 -7.14 -2.62
C ILE A 75 3.61 -6.62 -1.81
N PRO A 76 4.75 -7.34 -1.79
CA PRO A 76 5.95 -6.87 -1.10
C PRO A 76 6.37 -5.46 -1.53
N ARG A 77 6.75 -4.61 -0.57
CA ARG A 77 7.24 -3.25 -0.87
C ARG A 77 8.45 -3.24 -1.80
N GLY A 78 9.37 -4.18 -1.63
CA GLY A 78 10.53 -4.37 -2.49
C GLY A 78 10.30 -5.50 -3.47
N MET A 79 10.19 -5.19 -4.75
CA MET A 79 10.00 -6.20 -5.80
C MET A 79 11.34 -6.70 -6.36
N PHE A 80 12.31 -5.80 -6.55
CA PHE A 80 13.72 -6.09 -6.88
C PHE A 80 13.93 -7.12 -8.01
N GLY A 81 13.27 -6.96 -9.14
CA GLY A 81 13.38 -7.85 -10.30
C GLY A 81 12.55 -9.14 -10.17
N ARG A 82 11.50 -9.12 -9.33
CA ARG A 82 10.57 -10.25 -9.15
C ARG A 82 9.19 -9.97 -9.74
N GLU A 83 9.10 -9.01 -10.64
CA GLU A 83 7.84 -8.51 -11.21
C GLU A 83 7.04 -9.65 -11.87
N ASP A 84 7.68 -10.50 -12.68
CA ASP A 84 7.04 -11.66 -13.33
C ASP A 84 6.54 -12.69 -12.30
N THR A 85 7.33 -12.93 -11.26
CA THR A 85 6.93 -13.84 -10.16
C THR A 85 5.71 -13.30 -9.42
N ILE A 86 5.65 -12.00 -9.19
CA ILE A 86 4.53 -11.32 -8.55
C ILE A 86 3.28 -11.40 -9.44
N ALA A 87 3.43 -11.11 -10.74
CA ALA A 87 2.31 -11.19 -11.69
C ALA A 87 1.73 -12.61 -11.76
N LYS A 88 2.59 -13.62 -11.84
CA LYS A 88 2.17 -15.03 -11.80
C LYS A 88 1.43 -15.36 -10.50
N LYS A 89 1.98 -14.94 -9.36
CA LYS A 89 1.36 -15.20 -8.06
C LYS A 89 0.01 -14.50 -7.90
N LEU A 90 -0.12 -13.28 -8.40
CA LEU A 90 -1.41 -12.57 -8.44
C LEU A 90 -2.43 -13.32 -9.30
N SER A 91 -2.04 -13.86 -10.46
CA SER A 91 -2.94 -14.67 -11.28
C SER A 91 -3.46 -15.90 -10.52
N GLU A 92 -2.58 -16.58 -9.76
CA GLU A 92 -2.98 -17.68 -8.87
C GLU A 92 -3.97 -17.24 -7.77
N MET A 93 -3.86 -16.00 -7.28
CA MET A 93 -4.80 -15.44 -6.30
C MET A 93 -6.17 -15.20 -6.89
N LYS A 94 -6.24 -14.74 -8.15
CA LYS A 94 -7.52 -14.61 -8.87
C LYS A 94 -8.24 -15.93 -9.03
N GLU A 95 -7.51 -17.00 -9.36
CA GLU A 95 -8.09 -18.35 -9.51
C GLU A 95 -8.83 -18.81 -8.25
N ILE A 96 -8.37 -18.42 -7.07
CA ILE A 96 -9.02 -18.73 -5.79
C ILE A 96 -10.00 -17.64 -5.34
N GLY A 97 -10.30 -16.66 -6.22
CA GLY A 97 -11.29 -15.63 -5.98
C GLY A 97 -10.86 -14.57 -4.97
N ILE A 98 -9.57 -14.23 -4.91
CA ILE A 98 -9.05 -13.05 -4.22
C ILE A 98 -8.98 -11.92 -5.24
N SER A 99 -9.65 -10.81 -4.96
CA SER A 99 -9.77 -9.64 -5.85
C SER A 99 -9.10 -8.39 -5.33
N ASP A 100 -8.76 -8.35 -4.05
CA ASP A 100 -8.31 -7.15 -3.35
C ASP A 100 -6.80 -7.22 -3.10
N VAL A 101 -6.07 -6.16 -3.49
CA VAL A 101 -4.61 -6.10 -3.39
C VAL A 101 -4.16 -4.82 -2.73
N LEU A 102 -3.30 -4.95 -1.71
CA LEU A 102 -2.62 -3.82 -1.07
C LEU A 102 -1.28 -3.56 -1.76
N CYS A 103 -1.13 -2.36 -2.30
CA CYS A 103 0.03 -1.93 -3.04
C CYS A 103 0.80 -0.82 -2.28
N ASN A 104 2.11 -0.99 -2.15
CA ASN A 104 2.98 -0.05 -1.46
C ASN A 104 4.01 0.64 -2.38
N ASN A 105 3.88 0.48 -3.69
CA ASN A 105 4.69 1.14 -4.71
C ASN A 105 3.99 1.16 -6.07
N LEU A 106 4.44 2.03 -6.98
CA LEU A 106 3.83 2.23 -8.30
C LEU A 106 3.91 0.98 -9.19
N GLY A 107 5.00 0.22 -9.12
CA GLY A 107 5.14 -1.02 -9.89
C GLY A 107 4.12 -2.08 -9.49
N ALA A 108 3.85 -2.21 -8.18
CA ALA A 108 2.81 -3.09 -7.67
C ALA A 108 1.41 -2.67 -8.15
N LEU A 109 1.12 -1.36 -8.12
CA LEU A 109 -0.14 -0.81 -8.64
C LEU A 109 -0.31 -1.12 -10.13
N TYR A 110 0.73 -0.92 -10.92
CA TYR A 110 0.70 -1.18 -12.36
C TYR A 110 0.40 -2.65 -12.67
N ILE A 111 1.10 -3.58 -12.03
CA ILE A 111 0.90 -5.03 -12.25
C ILE A 111 -0.52 -5.44 -11.82
N ALA A 112 -0.94 -5.02 -10.62
CA ALA A 112 -2.25 -5.38 -10.08
C ALA A 112 -3.40 -4.80 -10.92
N LYS A 113 -3.27 -3.55 -11.41
CA LYS A 113 -4.24 -2.91 -12.30
C LYS A 113 -4.40 -3.67 -13.61
N ASN A 114 -3.30 -4.01 -14.27
CA ASN A 114 -3.32 -4.74 -15.54
C ASN A 114 -3.94 -6.14 -15.40
N LEU A 115 -3.84 -6.72 -14.22
CA LEU A 115 -4.50 -7.99 -13.91
C LEU A 115 -5.95 -7.81 -13.43
N GLY A 116 -6.46 -6.57 -13.34
CA GLY A 116 -7.85 -6.25 -12.99
C GLY A 116 -8.18 -6.52 -11.52
N PHE A 117 -7.28 -6.24 -10.59
CA PHE A 117 -7.53 -6.27 -9.15
C PHE A 117 -8.15 -4.98 -8.66
N THR A 118 -8.89 -5.05 -7.55
CA THR A 118 -9.27 -3.90 -6.74
C THR A 118 -8.03 -3.40 -6.01
N LEU A 119 -7.66 -2.14 -6.27
CA LEU A 119 -6.42 -1.57 -5.78
C LEU A 119 -6.66 -0.85 -4.45
N HIS A 120 -5.89 -1.22 -3.44
CA HIS A 120 -5.80 -0.50 -2.18
C HIS A 120 -4.38 0.02 -2.03
N SER A 121 -4.21 1.29 -1.68
CA SER A 121 -2.86 1.79 -1.44
C SER A 121 -2.50 1.69 0.03
N GLY A 122 -1.32 1.16 0.32
CA GLY A 122 -0.75 1.14 1.65
C GLY A 122 0.16 2.34 1.92
N PHE A 123 0.62 2.47 3.15
CA PHE A 123 1.46 3.58 3.62
C PHE A 123 2.75 3.79 2.80
N GLY A 124 3.22 2.75 2.10
CA GLY A 124 4.41 2.84 1.24
C GLY A 124 4.25 3.76 0.03
N MET A 125 3.01 4.12 -0.33
CA MET A 125 2.73 5.15 -1.34
C MET A 125 3.01 6.56 -0.82
N ASN A 126 3.06 6.72 0.49
CA ASN A 126 3.39 7.97 1.19
C ASN A 126 2.54 9.16 0.76
N PHE A 127 1.22 9.00 0.69
CA PHE A 127 0.30 10.06 0.34
C PHE A 127 0.25 11.13 1.43
N VAL A 128 0.66 12.35 1.10
CA VAL A 128 0.84 13.46 2.04
C VAL A 128 0.07 14.73 1.67
N ASN A 129 -0.47 14.81 0.46
CA ASN A 129 -1.12 16.00 -0.04
C ASN A 129 -2.36 15.69 -0.89
N THR A 130 -3.14 16.72 -1.22
CA THR A 130 -4.38 16.59 -2.00
C THR A 130 -4.12 16.10 -3.43
N LEU A 131 -3.02 16.50 -4.06
CA LEU A 131 -2.71 16.06 -5.42
C LEU A 131 -2.45 14.57 -5.51
N ASP A 132 -1.77 14.00 -4.50
CA ASP A 132 -1.57 12.56 -4.40
C ASP A 132 -2.90 11.80 -4.38
N LEU A 133 -3.87 12.33 -3.63
CA LEU A 133 -5.20 11.71 -3.48
C LEU A 133 -6.04 11.85 -4.75
N LEU A 134 -5.99 12.99 -5.43
CA LEU A 134 -6.65 13.19 -6.73
C LEU A 134 -6.06 12.26 -7.78
N TRP A 135 -4.72 12.13 -7.81
CA TRP A 135 -4.07 11.18 -8.69
C TRP A 135 -4.49 9.72 -8.38
N ALA A 136 -4.55 9.36 -7.10
CA ALA A 136 -4.96 8.02 -6.69
C ALA A 136 -6.40 7.70 -7.13
N GLU A 137 -7.32 8.65 -7.01
CA GLU A 137 -8.70 8.55 -7.48
C GLU A 137 -8.76 8.37 -9.01
N GLU A 138 -8.06 9.22 -9.77
CA GLU A 138 -7.97 9.13 -11.23
C GLU A 138 -7.31 7.83 -11.70
N TYR A 139 -6.29 7.36 -10.99
CA TYR A 139 -5.65 6.09 -11.30
C TYR A 139 -6.57 4.89 -11.09
N GLY A 140 -7.64 5.03 -10.30
CA GLY A 140 -8.61 3.99 -9.99
C GLY A 140 -8.27 3.19 -8.73
N ILE A 141 -7.55 3.80 -7.79
CA ILE A 141 -7.33 3.25 -6.45
C ILE A 141 -8.64 3.40 -5.66
N LYS A 142 -9.10 2.32 -5.04
CA LYS A 142 -10.36 2.28 -4.29
C LYS A 142 -10.30 3.11 -3.01
N ASP A 143 -9.16 3.06 -2.33
CA ASP A 143 -8.92 3.77 -1.09
C ASP A 143 -7.42 3.95 -0.82
N ALA A 144 -7.10 4.97 -0.04
CA ALA A 144 -5.74 5.41 0.21
C ALA A 144 -5.40 5.37 1.71
N GLU A 145 -4.33 4.68 2.07
CA GLU A 145 -3.71 4.81 3.37
C GLU A 145 -2.80 6.03 3.38
N LEU A 146 -3.07 6.98 4.27
CA LEU A 146 -2.30 8.21 4.39
C LEU A 146 -0.94 7.94 5.06
N SER A 147 0.03 8.81 4.76
CA SER A 147 1.32 8.77 5.44
C SER A 147 1.15 8.92 6.95
N PHE A 148 1.83 8.10 7.71
CA PHE A 148 1.88 8.19 9.18
C PHE A 148 2.69 9.41 9.70
N GLU A 149 3.32 10.16 8.79
CA GLU A 149 4.01 11.42 9.11
C GLU A 149 3.07 12.62 9.20
N LEU A 150 1.81 12.45 8.78
CA LEU A 150 0.80 13.50 8.83
C LEU A 150 0.18 13.64 10.23
N ASP A 151 0.14 14.85 10.74
CA ASP A 151 -0.66 15.19 11.91
C ASP A 151 -2.17 15.32 11.55
N PHE A 152 -3.04 15.28 12.56
CA PHE A 152 -4.49 15.36 12.34
C PHE A 152 -4.93 16.68 11.69
N LYS A 153 -4.22 17.79 11.92
CA LYS A 153 -4.53 19.08 11.30
C LYS A 153 -4.33 19.01 9.80
N ARG A 154 -3.22 18.42 9.36
CA ARG A 154 -2.91 18.21 7.93
C ARG A 154 -3.88 17.21 7.30
N ILE A 155 -4.16 16.08 7.98
CA ILE A 155 -5.13 15.09 7.50
C ILE A 155 -6.50 15.73 7.23
N ASN A 156 -6.98 16.56 8.16
CA ASN A 156 -8.27 17.25 8.02
C ASN A 156 -8.28 18.34 6.93
N ALA A 157 -7.12 18.85 6.55
CA ALA A 157 -6.98 19.85 5.49
C ALA A 157 -6.87 19.25 4.09
N LEU A 158 -6.68 17.92 3.96
CA LEU A 158 -6.60 17.25 2.66
C LEU A 158 -7.96 17.28 1.94
N GLY A 159 -7.92 17.66 0.67
CA GLY A 159 -9.07 17.58 -0.24
C GLY A 159 -9.18 16.23 -0.97
N GLY A 160 -10.07 16.17 -1.99
CA GLY A 160 -10.35 14.97 -2.78
C GLY A 160 -11.41 14.08 -2.14
N ASN A 161 -11.98 13.15 -2.91
CA ASN A 161 -13.12 12.31 -2.49
C ASN A 161 -12.75 10.85 -2.24
N ILE A 162 -11.51 10.44 -2.55
CA ILE A 162 -11.09 9.06 -2.33
C ILE A 162 -11.22 8.69 -0.83
N PRO A 163 -11.83 7.54 -0.50
CA PRO A 163 -11.82 7.01 0.85
C PRO A 163 -10.40 6.86 1.36
N ARG A 164 -10.17 7.29 2.61
CA ARG A 164 -8.82 7.32 3.18
C ARG A 164 -8.79 6.78 4.59
N GLY A 165 -7.67 6.14 4.93
CA GLY A 165 -7.42 5.56 6.23
C GLY A 165 -6.10 6.02 6.83
N ILE A 166 -5.96 5.78 8.13
CA ILE A 166 -4.73 5.99 8.87
C ILE A 166 -4.35 4.71 9.60
N ILE A 167 -3.05 4.50 9.82
CA ILE A 167 -2.57 3.43 10.69
C ILE A 167 -2.88 3.84 12.14
N SER A 168 -3.75 3.08 12.79
CA SER A 168 -4.15 3.35 14.17
C SER A 168 -3.39 2.50 15.19
N TYR A 169 -2.83 1.36 14.76
CA TYR A 169 -2.12 0.42 15.63
C TYR A 169 -1.17 -0.48 14.85
N GLY A 170 0.00 -0.78 15.43
CA GLY A 170 0.94 -1.77 14.90
C GLY A 170 2.39 -1.27 14.86
N TYR A 171 3.25 -2.14 14.36
CA TYR A 171 4.66 -1.81 14.13
C TYR A 171 4.84 -1.29 12.72
N LEU A 172 5.52 -0.16 12.59
CA LEU A 172 5.92 0.40 11.31
C LEU A 172 7.30 -0.13 10.93
N PRO A 173 7.49 -0.60 9.68
CA PRO A 173 8.81 -1.00 9.21
C PRO A 173 9.68 0.25 9.01
N LEU A 174 10.77 0.34 9.77
CA LEU A 174 11.69 1.49 9.73
C LEU A 174 12.62 1.44 8.52
N MET A 175 12.91 0.23 8.00
CA MET A 175 13.88 0.07 6.91
C MET A 175 13.45 -1.05 5.95
N LEU A 176 13.69 -0.84 4.67
CA LEU A 176 13.61 -1.86 3.64
C LEU A 176 15.01 -2.14 3.11
N CYS A 177 15.54 -3.34 3.37
CA CYS A 177 16.86 -3.75 2.90
C CYS A 177 16.74 -4.70 1.70
N ARG A 178 17.52 -4.43 0.65
CA ARG A 178 17.67 -5.36 -0.49
C ARG A 178 18.47 -6.61 -0.11
N SER A 179 19.45 -6.45 0.74
CA SER A 179 20.30 -7.52 1.25
C SER A 179 20.00 -7.82 2.71
N CYS A 180 19.94 -9.08 3.08
CA CYS A 180 19.78 -9.47 4.47
C CYS A 180 21.07 -9.16 5.25
N PRO A 181 21.03 -8.32 6.30
CA PRO A 181 22.21 -7.98 7.09
C PRO A 181 22.78 -9.19 7.84
N VAL A 182 21.93 -10.12 8.26
CA VAL A 182 22.34 -11.36 8.96
C VAL A 182 23.12 -12.28 8.02
N LYS A 183 22.67 -12.42 6.77
CA LYS A 183 23.42 -13.14 5.73
C LYS A 183 24.74 -12.45 5.39
N GLY A 184 24.75 -11.11 5.35
CA GLY A 184 25.96 -10.32 5.16
C GLY A 184 27.00 -10.51 6.29
N ALA A 185 26.57 -10.85 7.50
CA ALA A 185 27.42 -11.23 8.63
C ALA A 185 27.85 -12.71 8.61
N GLY A 186 27.60 -13.44 7.51
CA GLY A 186 28.05 -14.83 7.35
C GLY A 186 27.16 -15.90 8.01
N ILE A 187 25.99 -15.53 8.51
CA ILE A 187 25.05 -16.47 9.11
C ILE A 187 24.17 -17.09 8.02
N ASP A 188 24.14 -18.42 7.94
CA ASP A 188 23.30 -19.14 6.98
C ASP A 188 21.81 -18.98 7.30
N CYS A 189 20.98 -18.84 6.24
CA CYS A 189 19.53 -18.76 6.37
C CYS A 189 18.91 -20.00 7.06
N LYS A 190 19.56 -21.16 7.00
CA LYS A 190 19.10 -22.39 7.67
C LYS A 190 19.26 -22.34 9.20
N THR A 191 20.19 -21.53 9.68
CA THR A 191 20.47 -21.36 11.12
C THR A 191 19.86 -20.09 11.71
N CYS A 192 19.39 -19.19 10.86
CA CYS A 192 18.72 -17.95 11.25
C CYS A 192 17.32 -18.25 11.83
N LYS A 193 17.10 -17.86 13.09
CA LYS A 193 15.81 -18.05 13.80
C LYS A 193 14.84 -16.86 13.66
N ASN A 194 15.11 -15.93 12.74
CA ASN A 194 14.24 -14.77 12.45
C ASN A 194 13.24 -15.07 11.35
#